data_1d28ecf29fca5bc2e01698bbe370a259
#
_entry.id   1d28ecf29fca5bc2e01698bbe370a259
#
_cell.length_a   1.000
_cell.length_b   1.000
_cell.length_c   1.000
_cell.angle_alpha   90.00
_cell.angle_beta   90.00
_cell.angle_gamma   90.00
#
_symmetry.space_group_name_H-M   'P 1'
#
loop_
_entity.id
_entity.type
_entity.pdbx_description
1 polymer ?
#
loop_
_entity_poly.entity_id
_entity_poly.type
_entity_poly.pdbx_seq_one_letter_code
_entity_poly.pdbx_strand_id
1 'polypeptide(L)'
;QKMRGHRCYYVCADDAHGAPIMIAAEKAGKTPQQFVADIAAGRKPYLDGFHIGFDNWHSTDAPENHALAQDIYRALRKNELIATRTIEQFFDPVKTMFLPDRYIKGECPKCGAKDQYGDNCEVCGAVYSPTDLKNPYSTLTGAAPVLKSSEHFFFKLSDPRCVEFLEAWTQDGKLQSEVANK
;
A
#
# COMPACT_ATOMS: atom_id res chain seq x y z
N GLN A 1 -23.15 14.00 -10.20
CA GLN A 1 -24.05 14.48 -9.13
C GLN A 1 -24.10 16.01 -9.05
N LYS A 2 -22.98 16.75 -9.18
CA LYS A 2 -22.98 18.23 -9.23
C LYS A 2 -23.95 18.75 -10.31
N MET A 3 -23.93 18.18 -11.52
CA MET A 3 -24.85 18.56 -12.62
C MET A 3 -26.34 18.33 -12.30
N ARG A 4 -26.65 17.49 -11.32
CA ARG A 4 -28.03 17.24 -10.83
C ARG A 4 -28.41 18.18 -9.68
N GLY A 5 -27.56 19.15 -9.34
CA GLY A 5 -27.78 20.09 -8.23
C GLY A 5 -27.45 19.54 -6.85
N HIS A 6 -26.83 18.35 -6.76
CA HIS A 6 -26.42 17.80 -5.47
C HIS A 6 -25.13 18.47 -4.96
N ARG A 7 -25.04 18.67 -3.67
CA ARG A 7 -23.79 19.04 -3.02
C ARG A 7 -22.84 17.84 -3.09
N CYS A 8 -21.75 17.97 -3.83
CA CYS A 8 -20.79 16.90 -4.06
C CYS A 8 -19.38 17.44 -3.85
N TYR A 9 -18.62 16.83 -2.97
CA TYR A 9 -17.20 17.10 -2.77
C TYR A 9 -16.37 16.10 -3.58
N TYR A 10 -15.53 16.64 -4.45
CA TYR A 10 -14.61 15.86 -5.27
C TYR A 10 -13.19 16.08 -4.76
N VAL A 11 -12.63 15.08 -4.07
CA VAL A 11 -11.34 15.18 -3.40
C VAL A 11 -10.38 14.11 -3.89
N CYS A 12 -9.09 14.41 -3.86
CA CYS A 12 -8.03 13.48 -4.22
C CYS A 12 -6.75 13.81 -3.43
N ALA A 13 -5.81 12.87 -3.44
CA ALA A 13 -4.48 13.07 -2.89
C ALA A 13 -3.43 12.32 -3.70
N ASP A 14 -2.17 12.80 -3.64
CA ASP A 14 -1.01 12.04 -4.10
C ASP A 14 -0.68 10.94 -3.12
N ASP A 15 -0.50 9.73 -3.62
CA ASP A 15 0.12 8.64 -2.89
C ASP A 15 1.66 8.75 -3.05
N ALA A 16 2.29 9.41 -2.08
CA ALA A 16 3.65 9.93 -2.19
C ALA A 16 4.74 9.02 -1.61
N HIS A 17 4.38 7.81 -1.13
CA HIS A 17 5.29 6.93 -0.42
C HIS A 17 5.46 5.57 -1.12
N GLY A 18 6.42 4.78 -0.60
CA GLY A 18 6.65 3.40 -0.99
C GLY A 18 7.88 3.19 -1.87
N ALA A 19 8.28 1.91 -1.98
CA ALA A 19 9.46 1.49 -2.72
C ALA A 19 9.46 1.92 -4.21
N PRO A 20 8.33 1.91 -4.95
CA PRO A 20 8.31 2.39 -6.32
C PRO A 20 8.76 3.85 -6.47
N ILE A 21 8.32 4.73 -5.55
CA ILE A 21 8.72 6.15 -5.54
C ILE A 21 10.22 6.28 -5.25
N MET A 22 10.72 5.55 -4.25
CA MET A 22 12.13 5.57 -3.88
C MET A 22 13.03 5.16 -5.06
N ILE A 23 12.69 4.07 -5.75
CA ILE A 23 13.45 3.55 -6.88
C ILE A 23 13.39 4.50 -8.08
N ALA A 24 12.22 5.08 -8.36
CA ALA A 24 12.07 6.03 -9.45
C ALA A 24 12.85 7.34 -9.18
N ALA A 25 12.82 7.84 -7.95
CA ALA A 25 13.57 9.00 -7.51
C ALA A 25 15.10 8.77 -7.64
N GLU A 26 15.58 7.61 -7.18
CA GLU A 26 17.00 7.22 -7.32
C GLU A 26 17.44 7.19 -8.79
N LYS A 27 16.64 6.57 -9.66
CA LYS A 27 16.91 6.55 -11.11
C LYS A 27 16.94 7.95 -11.74
N ALA A 28 16.15 8.88 -11.20
CA ALA A 28 16.10 10.27 -11.62
C ALA A 28 17.19 11.15 -10.97
N GLY A 29 18.02 10.59 -10.07
CA GLY A 29 19.03 11.34 -9.32
C GLY A 29 18.44 12.37 -8.36
N LYS A 30 17.24 12.12 -7.82
CA LYS A 30 16.48 13.02 -6.94
C LYS A 30 16.18 12.36 -5.60
N THR A 31 15.87 13.17 -4.59
CA THR A 31 15.25 12.65 -3.38
C THR A 31 13.79 12.26 -3.66
N PRO A 32 13.19 11.32 -2.91
CA PRO A 32 11.77 10.98 -3.05
C PRO A 32 10.85 12.20 -2.97
N GLN A 33 11.13 13.13 -2.06
CA GLN A 33 10.37 14.36 -1.88
C GLN A 33 10.43 15.27 -3.12
N GLN A 34 11.64 15.49 -3.68
CA GLN A 34 11.82 16.26 -4.91
C GLN A 34 11.11 15.62 -6.10
N PHE A 35 11.22 14.30 -6.23
CA PHE A 35 10.59 13.54 -7.31
C PHE A 35 9.07 13.68 -7.28
N VAL A 36 8.44 13.51 -6.11
CA VAL A 36 7.00 13.66 -5.93
C VAL A 36 6.55 15.10 -6.15
N ALA A 37 7.30 16.09 -5.66
CA ALA A 37 7.01 17.51 -5.87
C ALA A 37 7.00 17.91 -7.35
N ASP A 38 7.94 17.39 -8.14
CA ASP A 38 8.00 17.66 -9.58
C ASP A 38 6.79 17.06 -10.32
N ILE A 39 6.36 15.85 -9.95
CA ILE A 39 5.15 15.23 -10.49
C ILE A 39 3.92 16.06 -10.12
N ALA A 40 3.82 16.49 -8.87
CA ALA A 40 2.72 17.32 -8.39
C ALA A 40 2.62 18.65 -9.15
N ALA A 41 3.76 19.32 -9.37
CA ALA A 41 3.82 20.58 -10.13
C ALA A 41 3.38 20.41 -11.60
N GLY A 42 3.72 19.28 -12.22
CA GLY A 42 3.38 18.99 -13.62
C GLY A 42 1.93 18.56 -13.87
N ARG A 43 1.16 18.23 -12.84
CA ARG A 43 -0.18 17.64 -12.98
C ARG A 43 -1.25 18.63 -13.41
N LYS A 44 -1.22 19.84 -12.86
CA LYS A 44 -2.29 20.83 -13.03
C LYS A 44 -2.66 21.10 -14.50
N PRO A 45 -1.72 21.26 -15.45
CA PRO A 45 -2.06 21.48 -16.85
C PRO A 45 -2.89 20.34 -17.48
N TYR A 46 -2.63 19.10 -17.09
CA TYR A 46 -3.40 17.95 -17.58
C TYR A 46 -4.83 17.96 -17.05
N LEU A 47 -5.01 18.23 -15.76
CA LEU A 47 -6.35 18.33 -15.15
C LEU A 47 -7.15 19.47 -15.76
N ASP A 48 -6.54 20.63 -15.92
CA ASP A 48 -7.17 21.80 -16.55
C ASP A 48 -7.55 21.51 -18.01
N GLY A 49 -6.69 20.81 -18.76
CA GLY A 49 -6.94 20.43 -20.16
C GLY A 49 -8.15 19.50 -20.34
N PHE A 50 -8.46 18.71 -19.32
CA PHE A 50 -9.64 17.84 -19.30
C PHE A 50 -10.82 18.43 -18.51
N HIS A 51 -10.74 19.68 -18.09
CA HIS A 51 -11.75 20.37 -17.27
C HIS A 51 -12.07 19.61 -15.96
N ILE A 52 -11.06 18.96 -15.37
CA ILE A 52 -11.19 18.23 -14.11
C ILE A 52 -10.85 19.19 -12.96
N GLY A 53 -11.86 19.56 -12.17
CA GLY A 53 -11.69 20.40 -10.99
C GLY A 53 -11.96 19.61 -9.72
N PHE A 54 -10.96 19.52 -8.83
CA PHE A 54 -11.11 18.98 -7.49
C PHE A 54 -11.44 20.10 -6.51
N ASP A 55 -12.32 19.81 -5.55
CA ASP A 55 -12.61 20.74 -4.45
C ASP A 55 -11.41 20.80 -3.47
N ASN A 56 -10.69 19.69 -3.32
CA ASN A 56 -9.42 19.64 -2.61
C ASN A 56 -8.51 18.56 -3.22
N TRP A 57 -7.26 18.91 -3.43
CA TRP A 57 -6.18 17.98 -3.75
C TRP A 57 -5.06 18.15 -2.73
N HIS A 58 -4.62 17.07 -2.12
CA HIS A 58 -3.57 17.10 -1.11
C HIS A 58 -2.50 16.03 -1.36
N SER A 59 -1.75 15.64 -0.35
CA SER A 59 -0.70 14.62 -0.44
C SER A 59 -0.66 13.79 0.83
N THR A 60 -0.36 12.50 0.69
CA THR A 60 -0.07 11.64 1.85
C THR A 60 1.22 12.03 2.57
N ASP A 61 2.11 12.81 1.92
CA ASP A 61 3.32 13.39 2.53
C ASP A 61 3.09 14.75 3.20
N ALA A 62 1.84 15.17 3.36
CA ALA A 62 1.51 16.42 4.04
C ALA A 62 1.70 16.31 5.56
N PRO A 63 2.15 17.40 6.23
CA PRO A 63 2.34 17.42 7.69
C PRO A 63 1.08 17.02 8.46
N GLU A 64 -0.09 17.42 7.99
CA GLU A 64 -1.39 17.08 8.58
C GLU A 64 -1.63 15.57 8.55
N ASN A 65 -1.30 14.93 7.43
CA ASN A 65 -1.44 13.47 7.30
C ASN A 65 -0.47 12.73 8.23
N HIS A 66 0.77 13.21 8.35
CA HIS A 66 1.74 12.68 9.29
C HIS A 66 1.24 12.77 10.74
N ALA A 67 0.69 13.92 11.14
CA ALA A 67 0.14 14.12 12.47
C ALA A 67 -1.04 13.17 12.73
N LEU A 68 -2.00 13.09 11.80
CA LEU A 68 -3.16 12.22 11.91
C LEU A 68 -2.78 10.74 11.96
N ALA A 69 -1.83 10.29 11.13
CA ALA A 69 -1.34 8.90 11.15
C ALA A 69 -0.73 8.53 12.50
N GLN A 70 0.09 9.45 13.08
CA GLN A 70 0.66 9.25 14.40
C GLN A 70 -0.40 9.23 15.51
N ASP A 71 -1.41 10.09 15.42
CA ASP A 71 -2.49 10.15 16.41
C ASP A 71 -3.37 8.90 16.36
N ILE A 72 -3.68 8.41 15.16
CA ILE A 72 -4.39 7.13 14.97
C ILE A 72 -3.58 5.98 15.59
N TYR A 73 -2.28 5.90 15.29
CA TYR A 73 -1.41 4.88 15.89
C TYR A 73 -1.40 4.93 17.40
N ARG A 74 -1.24 6.14 17.99
CA ARG A 74 -1.26 6.35 19.46
C ARG A 74 -2.59 5.93 20.06
N ALA A 75 -3.71 6.25 19.39
CA ALA A 75 -5.04 5.86 19.83
C ALA A 75 -5.23 4.34 19.81
N LEU A 76 -4.82 3.67 18.72
CA LEU A 76 -4.87 2.22 18.62
C LEU A 76 -4.00 1.54 19.69
N ARG A 77 -2.80 2.06 19.94
CA ARG A 77 -1.91 1.54 20.98
C ARG A 77 -2.50 1.74 22.37
N LYS A 78 -3.07 2.90 22.67
CA LYS A 78 -3.74 3.21 23.96
C LYS A 78 -4.90 2.25 24.22
N ASN A 79 -5.61 1.82 23.17
CA ASN A 79 -6.73 0.88 23.25
C ASN A 79 -6.28 -0.60 23.17
N GLU A 80 -4.97 -0.87 23.23
CA GLU A 80 -4.40 -2.23 23.17
C GLU A 80 -4.69 -2.99 21.88
N LEU A 81 -4.96 -2.24 20.80
CA LEU A 81 -5.28 -2.79 19.47
C LEU A 81 -4.05 -3.00 18.57
N ILE A 82 -2.85 -2.78 19.11
CA ILE A 82 -1.60 -3.08 18.40
C ILE A 82 -0.95 -4.31 19.00
N ALA A 83 -0.62 -5.28 18.16
CA ALA A 83 0.23 -6.42 18.50
C ALA A 83 1.57 -6.29 17.81
N THR A 84 2.62 -6.81 18.43
CA THR A 84 3.96 -6.90 17.86
C THR A 84 4.30 -8.35 17.57
N ARG A 85 4.84 -8.65 16.40
CA ARG A 85 5.33 -9.98 16.02
C ARG A 85 6.60 -9.84 15.21
N THR A 86 7.52 -10.76 15.43
CA THR A 86 8.67 -10.96 14.55
C THR A 86 8.24 -11.82 13.37
N ILE A 87 8.53 -11.37 12.17
CA ILE A 87 8.30 -12.10 10.93
C ILE A 87 9.59 -12.22 10.13
N GLU A 88 9.67 -13.24 9.28
CA GLU A 88 10.75 -13.36 8.31
C GLU A 88 10.30 -12.82 6.96
N GLN A 89 11.18 -12.04 6.33
CA GLN A 89 10.95 -11.46 5.01
C GLN A 89 12.21 -11.61 4.16
N PHE A 90 12.02 -11.63 2.85
CA PHE A 90 13.14 -11.58 1.92
C PHE A 90 13.79 -10.20 1.91
N PHE A 91 15.11 -10.23 1.97
CA PHE A 91 15.99 -9.07 1.95
C PHE A 91 16.96 -9.20 0.79
N ASP A 92 17.08 -8.18 -0.03
CA ASP A 92 18.06 -8.09 -1.09
C ASP A 92 19.41 -7.63 -0.51
N PRO A 93 20.44 -8.50 -0.51
CA PRO A 93 21.74 -8.15 0.08
C PRO A 93 22.52 -7.12 -0.74
N VAL A 94 22.22 -6.99 -2.04
CA VAL A 94 22.88 -6.04 -2.95
C VAL A 94 22.26 -4.65 -2.78
N LYS A 95 20.91 -4.57 -2.80
CA LYS A 95 20.17 -3.33 -2.62
C LYS A 95 20.05 -2.92 -1.15
N THR A 96 20.38 -3.83 -0.22
CA THR A 96 20.29 -3.63 1.24
C THR A 96 18.90 -3.20 1.72
N MET A 97 17.85 -3.81 1.17
CA MET A 97 16.46 -3.50 1.52
C MET A 97 15.59 -4.76 1.59
N PHE A 98 14.55 -4.71 2.40
CA PHE A 98 13.48 -5.71 2.35
C PHE A 98 12.71 -5.60 1.04
N LEU A 99 12.35 -6.75 0.46
CA LEU A 99 11.67 -6.82 -0.82
C LEU A 99 10.15 -6.91 -0.63
N PRO A 100 9.39 -5.91 -1.10
CA PRO A 100 7.94 -6.04 -1.29
C PRO A 100 7.62 -7.15 -2.32
N ASP A 101 6.43 -7.70 -2.24
CA ASP A 101 5.97 -8.86 -3.03
C ASP A 101 6.20 -8.70 -4.54
N ARG A 102 5.99 -7.50 -5.07
CA ARG A 102 6.18 -7.15 -6.49
C ARG A 102 7.65 -7.09 -6.94
N TYR A 103 8.59 -7.11 -6.00
CA TYR A 103 10.03 -7.09 -6.29
C TYR A 103 10.70 -8.44 -6.05
N ILE A 104 9.90 -9.47 -5.76
CA ILE A 104 10.33 -10.86 -5.68
C ILE A 104 9.63 -11.64 -6.76
N LYS A 105 10.37 -12.46 -7.48
CA LYS A 105 9.85 -13.48 -8.37
C LYS A 105 10.52 -14.81 -8.10
N GLY A 106 9.83 -15.88 -8.51
CA GLY A 106 10.33 -17.23 -8.35
C GLY A 106 9.40 -18.23 -9.00
N GLU A 107 9.53 -19.50 -8.64
CA GLU A 107 8.66 -20.56 -9.11
C GLU A 107 7.48 -20.72 -8.14
N CYS A 108 6.28 -20.85 -8.70
CA CYS A 108 5.06 -21.10 -7.93
C CYS A 108 5.21 -22.38 -7.09
N PRO A 109 4.94 -22.34 -5.77
CA PRO A 109 5.05 -23.52 -4.91
C PRO A 109 4.04 -24.61 -5.29
N LYS A 110 2.91 -24.25 -5.92
CA LYS A 110 1.81 -25.14 -6.26
C LYS A 110 1.95 -25.79 -7.63
N CYS A 111 2.15 -25.00 -8.69
CA CYS A 111 2.19 -25.52 -10.07
C CYS A 111 3.57 -25.51 -10.73
N GLY A 112 4.61 -24.93 -10.08
CA GLY A 112 5.96 -24.86 -10.62
C GLY A 112 6.16 -23.84 -11.74
N ALA A 113 5.15 -23.02 -12.07
CA ALA A 113 5.28 -21.96 -13.07
C ALA A 113 6.38 -20.97 -12.66
N LYS A 114 7.26 -20.64 -13.61
CA LYS A 114 8.40 -19.73 -13.38
C LYS A 114 7.96 -18.27 -13.40
N ASP A 115 8.79 -17.40 -12.87
CA ASP A 115 8.67 -15.94 -12.93
C ASP A 115 7.37 -15.38 -12.29
N GLN A 116 6.83 -16.09 -11.30
CA GLN A 116 5.64 -15.68 -10.56
C GLN A 116 5.99 -14.70 -9.46
N TYR A 117 5.09 -13.73 -9.19
CA TYR A 117 5.25 -12.75 -8.12
C TYR A 117 5.14 -13.35 -6.72
N GLY A 118 5.54 -12.57 -5.70
CA GLY A 118 5.67 -13.02 -4.32
C GLY A 118 4.36 -13.32 -3.60
N ASP A 119 3.22 -12.94 -4.15
CA ASP A 119 1.91 -13.04 -3.51
C ASP A 119 0.91 -13.94 -4.25
N ASN A 120 1.09 -14.12 -5.57
CA ASN A 120 0.15 -14.88 -6.38
C ASN A 120 0.79 -15.49 -7.62
N CYS A 121 0.16 -16.53 -8.14
CA CYS A 121 0.51 -17.15 -9.42
C CYS A 121 -0.46 -16.75 -10.51
N GLU A 122 0.03 -16.09 -11.55
CA GLU A 122 -0.78 -15.68 -12.71
C GLU A 122 -1.24 -16.87 -13.57
N VAL A 123 -0.57 -18.05 -13.43
CA VAL A 123 -0.88 -19.25 -14.21
C VAL A 123 -1.99 -20.09 -13.55
N CYS A 124 -1.91 -20.34 -12.24
CA CYS A 124 -2.87 -21.20 -11.56
C CYS A 124 -3.77 -20.50 -10.54
N GLY A 125 -3.60 -19.18 -10.35
CA GLY A 125 -4.38 -18.38 -9.41
C GLY A 125 -4.11 -18.66 -7.93
N ALA A 126 -3.06 -19.42 -7.60
CA ALA A 126 -2.71 -19.71 -6.22
C ALA A 126 -2.19 -18.46 -5.51
N VAL A 127 -2.66 -18.22 -4.28
CA VAL A 127 -2.14 -17.21 -3.36
C VAL A 127 -1.22 -17.91 -2.36
N TYR A 128 -0.09 -17.28 -2.03
CA TYR A 128 0.93 -17.82 -1.14
C TYR A 128 1.75 -16.69 -0.49
N SER A 129 2.55 -17.02 0.51
CA SER A 129 3.51 -16.08 1.07
C SER A 129 4.74 -15.96 0.16
N PRO A 130 5.39 -14.79 0.07
CA PRO A 130 6.64 -14.64 -0.69
C PRO A 130 7.71 -15.68 -0.31
N THR A 131 7.76 -16.06 0.96
CA THR A 131 8.69 -17.06 1.49
C THR A 131 8.44 -18.49 1.00
N ASP A 132 7.28 -18.76 0.40
CA ASP A 132 6.93 -20.08 -0.15
C ASP A 132 7.45 -20.28 -1.60
N LEU A 133 7.86 -19.19 -2.28
CA LEU A 133 8.42 -19.27 -3.62
C LEU A 133 9.66 -20.17 -3.66
N LYS A 134 9.74 -20.98 -4.70
CA LYS A 134 10.94 -21.74 -5.02
C LYS A 134 11.88 -20.91 -5.88
N ASN A 135 13.20 -21.05 -5.65
CA ASN A 135 14.22 -20.33 -6.40
C ASN A 135 13.93 -18.80 -6.50
N PRO A 136 13.65 -18.11 -5.37
CA PRO A 136 13.30 -16.69 -5.41
C PRO A 136 14.48 -15.84 -5.86
N TYR A 137 14.17 -14.74 -6.56
CA TYR A 137 15.17 -13.73 -6.94
C TYR A 137 14.59 -12.32 -6.85
N SER A 138 15.46 -11.35 -6.59
CA SER A 138 15.11 -9.94 -6.62
C SER A 138 14.96 -9.45 -8.06
N THR A 139 13.82 -8.83 -8.39
CA THR A 139 13.63 -8.21 -9.72
C THR A 139 14.44 -6.92 -9.88
N LEU A 140 15.00 -6.38 -8.81
CA LEU A 140 15.81 -5.16 -8.82
C LEU A 140 17.28 -5.43 -9.19
N THR A 141 17.82 -6.55 -8.69
CA THR A 141 19.26 -6.83 -8.80
C THR A 141 19.54 -8.20 -9.43
N GLY A 142 18.53 -9.07 -9.55
CA GLY A 142 18.71 -10.47 -9.97
C GLY A 142 19.31 -11.37 -8.89
N ALA A 143 19.69 -10.83 -7.73
CA ALA A 143 20.31 -11.59 -6.65
C ALA A 143 19.31 -12.52 -5.97
N ALA A 144 19.81 -13.66 -5.46
CA ALA A 144 19.05 -14.51 -4.55
C ALA A 144 18.84 -13.75 -3.22
N PRO A 145 17.61 -13.53 -2.77
CA PRO A 145 17.36 -12.85 -1.51
C PRO A 145 17.69 -13.75 -0.33
N VAL A 146 17.96 -13.13 0.82
CA VAL A 146 18.15 -13.85 2.09
C VAL A 146 16.97 -13.56 3.02
N LEU A 147 16.63 -14.52 3.88
CA LEU A 147 15.63 -14.29 4.91
C LEU A 147 16.25 -13.45 6.04
N LYS A 148 15.51 -12.43 6.46
CA LYS A 148 15.83 -11.64 7.66
C LYS A 148 14.59 -11.47 8.51
N SER A 149 14.77 -11.59 9.81
CA SER A 149 13.72 -11.30 10.80
C SER A 149 13.60 -9.80 11.02
N SER A 150 12.36 -9.31 11.12
CA SER A 150 12.08 -7.96 11.57
C SER A 150 10.82 -7.93 12.45
N GLU A 151 10.79 -6.97 13.39
CA GLU A 151 9.64 -6.77 14.24
C GLU A 151 8.61 -5.89 13.53
N HIS A 152 7.37 -6.36 13.49
CA HIS A 152 6.26 -5.68 12.84
C HIS A 152 5.11 -5.41 13.80
N PHE A 153 4.46 -4.28 13.61
CA PHE A 153 3.24 -3.91 14.32
C PHE A 153 2.01 -4.31 13.51
N PHE A 154 1.07 -4.96 14.17
CA PHE A 154 -0.18 -5.43 13.59
C PHE A 154 -1.36 -4.80 14.29
N PHE A 155 -2.27 -4.22 13.51
CA PHE A 155 -3.57 -3.82 14.02
C PHE A 155 -4.43 -5.08 14.24
N LYS A 156 -4.99 -5.22 15.45
CA LYS A 156 -5.87 -6.35 15.83
C LYS A 156 -7.28 -6.17 15.26
N LEU A 157 -7.40 -6.16 13.93
CA LEU A 157 -8.68 -5.92 13.26
C LEU A 157 -9.75 -6.97 13.62
N SER A 158 -9.35 -8.19 13.98
CA SER A 158 -10.23 -9.28 14.43
C SER A 158 -10.58 -9.21 15.92
N ASP A 159 -10.19 -8.16 16.64
CA ASP A 159 -10.67 -7.93 18.01
C ASP A 159 -12.19 -7.78 17.98
N PRO A 160 -12.95 -8.44 18.92
CA PRO A 160 -14.40 -8.38 18.92
C PRO A 160 -14.97 -6.96 18.89
N ARG A 161 -14.32 -6.00 19.56
CA ARG A 161 -14.71 -4.58 19.53
C ARG A 161 -14.65 -3.97 18.13
N CYS A 162 -13.65 -4.37 17.34
CA CYS A 162 -13.50 -3.89 15.96
C CYS A 162 -14.51 -4.55 15.03
N VAL A 163 -14.73 -5.85 15.19
CA VAL A 163 -15.71 -6.61 14.38
C VAL A 163 -17.12 -6.08 14.63
N GLU A 164 -17.53 -5.95 15.89
CA GLU A 164 -18.85 -5.41 16.27
C GLU A 164 -19.08 -4.00 15.73
N PHE A 165 -18.06 -3.13 15.87
CA PHE A 165 -18.11 -1.77 15.30
C PHE A 165 -18.28 -1.79 13.78
N LEU A 166 -17.49 -2.60 13.06
CA LEU A 166 -17.55 -2.66 11.61
C LEU A 166 -18.88 -3.23 11.11
N GLU A 167 -19.38 -4.29 11.73
CA GLU A 167 -20.68 -4.86 11.39
C GLU A 167 -21.79 -3.84 11.59
N ALA A 168 -21.85 -3.18 12.75
CA ALA A 168 -22.84 -2.15 13.02
C ALA A 168 -22.74 -0.98 12.05
N TRP A 169 -21.51 -0.55 11.72
CA TRP A 169 -21.29 0.59 10.83
C TRP A 169 -21.60 0.29 9.36
N THR A 170 -21.27 -0.90 8.86
CA THR A 170 -21.47 -1.28 7.45
C THR A 170 -22.92 -1.67 7.16
N GLN A 171 -23.67 -2.19 8.16
CA GLN A 171 -25.04 -2.67 7.99
C GLN A 171 -26.12 -1.63 8.31
N ASP A 172 -25.74 -0.42 8.72
CA ASP A 172 -26.64 0.65 9.18
C ASP A 172 -27.17 1.55 8.02
N GLY A 173 -27.19 1.05 6.80
CA GLY A 173 -27.65 1.80 5.63
C GLY A 173 -26.78 3.02 5.24
N LYS A 174 -25.61 3.16 5.85
CA LYS A 174 -24.63 4.23 5.53
C LYS A 174 -23.89 3.98 4.24
N LEU A 175 -23.80 2.73 3.80
CA LEU A 175 -23.17 2.31 2.56
C LEU A 175 -24.23 1.89 1.54
N GLN A 176 -23.86 1.96 0.26
CA GLN A 176 -24.66 1.32 -0.78
C GLN A 176 -24.77 -0.18 -0.52
N SER A 177 -25.93 -0.78 -0.82
CA SER A 177 -26.20 -2.19 -0.55
C SER A 177 -25.16 -3.13 -1.18
N GLU A 178 -24.72 -2.82 -2.40
CA GLU A 178 -23.69 -3.61 -3.11
C GLU A 178 -22.32 -3.55 -2.41
N VAL A 179 -22.03 -2.47 -1.70
CA VAL A 179 -20.80 -2.30 -0.93
C VAL A 179 -20.91 -2.94 0.45
N ALA A 180 -22.07 -2.78 1.11
CA ALA A 180 -22.31 -3.34 2.43
C ALA A 180 -22.30 -4.89 2.46
N ASN A 181 -22.71 -5.52 1.33
CA ASN A 181 -22.81 -6.97 1.19
C ASN A 181 -21.55 -7.65 0.62
N LYS A 182 -20.47 -6.92 0.41
CA LYS A 182 -19.21 -7.42 -0.13
C LYS A 182 -18.20 -7.78 0.96
#